data_1554b515b89c22995ba35746eb1d7164
#
_entry.id   1554b515b89c22995ba35746eb1d7164
#
_cell.length_a   1.000
_cell.length_b   1.000
_cell.length_c   1.000
_cell.angle_alpha   90.00
_cell.angle_beta   90.00
_cell.angle_gamma   90.00
#
_symmetry.space_group_name_H-M   'P 1'
#
loop_
_entity.id
_entity.type
_entity.pdbx_description
1 polymer ?
#
loop_
_entity_poly.entity_id
_entity_poly.type
_entity_poly.pdbx_seq_one_letter_code
_entity_poly.pdbx_strand_id
1 'polypeptide(L)'
;MQIIGLSEHEQNEILKMLAIILWLGNVQFQENDNGNSSVADTGVTDFVAYLMEVDPEQVQKVLTSRIMETTRGGRRGSVYDVPLNPAQATSGRDALAKAIYNNLFEWIVSRVNVSMKMRSTHSQVIGILVRVKIRF
;
A
#
# COMPACT_ATOMS: atom_id res chain seq x y z
N MET A 1 20.02 -0.42 -9.85
CA MET A 1 18.82 -1.13 -10.38
C MET A 1 19.00 -1.69 -11.78
N GLN A 2 19.84 -1.12 -12.61
CA GLN A 2 20.16 -1.71 -13.95
C GLN A 2 20.80 -3.10 -13.85
N ILE A 3 21.56 -3.37 -12.80
CA ILE A 3 22.29 -4.64 -12.58
C ILE A 3 21.34 -5.84 -12.40
N ILE A 4 20.12 -5.63 -11.91
CA ILE A 4 19.11 -6.68 -11.69
C ILE A 4 18.12 -6.82 -12.85
N GLY A 5 18.39 -6.16 -13.98
CA GLY A 5 17.57 -6.28 -15.19
C GLY A 5 16.22 -5.59 -15.14
N LEU A 6 16.05 -4.58 -14.28
CA LEU A 6 14.85 -3.76 -14.24
C LEU A 6 14.84 -2.75 -15.40
N SER A 7 13.73 -2.72 -16.15
CA SER A 7 13.52 -1.71 -17.18
C SER A 7 13.36 -0.32 -16.54
N GLU A 8 13.58 0.72 -17.33
CA GLU A 8 13.35 2.11 -16.87
C GLU A 8 11.91 2.32 -16.40
N HIS A 9 10.95 1.72 -17.08
CA HIS A 9 9.54 1.75 -16.69
C HIS A 9 9.31 1.10 -15.31
N GLU A 10 9.88 -0.08 -15.08
CA GLU A 10 9.78 -0.78 -13.78
C GLU A 10 10.44 0.03 -12.66
N GLN A 11 11.57 0.68 -12.93
CA GLN A 11 12.23 1.56 -11.95
C GLN A 11 11.35 2.76 -11.59
N ASN A 12 10.70 3.37 -12.57
CA ASN A 12 9.79 4.49 -12.35
C ASN A 12 8.56 4.06 -11.53
N GLU A 13 8.02 2.87 -11.79
CA GLU A 13 6.90 2.32 -11.01
C GLU A 13 7.30 2.04 -9.55
N ILE A 14 8.51 1.54 -9.31
CA ILE A 14 9.04 1.36 -7.95
C ILE A 14 9.14 2.71 -7.22
N LEU A 15 9.70 3.72 -7.86
CA LEU A 15 9.82 5.07 -7.28
C LEU A 15 8.46 5.70 -7.01
N LYS A 16 7.50 5.48 -7.89
CA LYS A 16 6.11 5.90 -7.72
C LYS A 16 5.45 5.24 -6.50
N MET A 17 5.64 3.93 -6.32
CA MET A 17 5.14 3.20 -5.15
C MET A 17 5.77 3.69 -3.85
N LEU A 18 7.07 3.97 -3.84
CA LEU A 18 7.75 4.55 -2.68
C LEU A 18 7.24 5.96 -2.37
N ALA A 19 6.98 6.76 -3.38
CA ALA A 19 6.38 8.08 -3.20
C ALA A 19 4.98 7.98 -2.59
N ILE A 20 4.16 7.04 -3.03
CA ILE A 20 2.83 6.78 -2.46
C ILE A 20 2.93 6.46 -0.97
N ILE A 21 3.86 5.59 -0.57
CA ILE A 21 4.08 5.21 0.82
C ILE A 21 4.46 6.43 1.68
N LEU A 22 5.38 7.25 1.18
CA LEU A 22 5.81 8.46 1.89
C LEU A 22 4.68 9.48 2.03
N TRP A 23 3.91 9.71 0.98
CA TRP A 23 2.80 10.66 0.99
C TRP A 23 1.63 10.16 1.84
N LEU A 24 1.37 8.85 1.90
CA LEU A 24 0.40 8.29 2.84
C LEU A 24 0.76 8.62 4.29
N GLY A 25 2.03 8.62 4.63
CA GLY A 25 2.51 9.03 5.95
C GLY A 25 2.21 10.49 6.31
N ASN A 26 2.00 11.35 5.32
CA ASN A 26 1.65 12.75 5.52
C ASN A 26 0.14 13.01 5.63
N VAL A 27 -0.70 12.01 5.34
CA VAL A 27 -2.16 12.13 5.49
C VAL A 27 -2.51 12.21 6.97
N GLN A 28 -3.15 13.28 7.38
CA GLN A 28 -3.62 13.47 8.74
C GLN A 28 -5.15 13.51 8.78
N PHE A 29 -5.69 13.04 9.88
CA PHE A 29 -7.13 12.97 10.10
C PHE A 29 -7.52 13.91 11.24
N GLN A 30 -8.69 14.51 11.09
CA GLN A 30 -9.33 15.31 12.12
C GLN A 30 -10.71 14.74 12.42
N GLU A 31 -11.21 15.02 13.59
CA GLU A 31 -12.55 14.65 14.01
C GLU A 31 -13.57 15.65 13.46
N ASN A 32 -14.62 15.17 12.85
CA ASN A 32 -15.77 15.99 12.46
C ASN A 32 -16.81 16.08 13.57
N ASP A 33 -17.87 16.85 13.36
CA ASP A 33 -18.94 17.09 14.35
C ASP A 33 -19.65 15.81 14.82
N ASN A 34 -19.54 14.73 14.07
CA ASN A 34 -20.16 13.43 14.38
C ASN A 34 -19.18 12.45 15.07
N GLY A 35 -17.96 12.89 15.41
CA GLY A 35 -16.94 12.03 15.97
C GLY A 35 -16.23 11.13 14.95
N ASN A 36 -16.51 11.30 13.66
CA ASN A 36 -15.91 10.54 12.59
C ASN A 36 -14.65 11.24 12.04
N SER A 37 -13.79 10.46 11.39
CA SER A 37 -12.59 11.01 10.76
C SER A 37 -12.92 11.73 9.46
N SER A 38 -12.20 12.82 9.22
CA SER A 38 -12.11 13.48 7.94
C SER A 38 -10.64 13.79 7.64
N VAL A 39 -10.28 13.92 6.37
CA VAL A 39 -8.92 14.26 5.97
C VAL A 39 -8.68 15.75 6.27
N ALA A 40 -7.60 16.04 7.01
CA ALA A 40 -7.26 17.41 7.39
C ALA A 40 -6.78 18.25 6.19
N ASP A 41 -6.01 17.65 5.29
CA ASP A 41 -5.52 18.29 4.07
C ASP A 41 -5.82 17.41 2.85
N THR A 42 -6.80 17.82 2.07
CA THR A 42 -7.21 17.12 0.87
C THR A 42 -6.15 17.16 -0.25
N GLY A 43 -5.27 18.16 -0.25
CA GLY A 43 -4.17 18.24 -1.22
C GLY A 43 -3.23 17.04 -1.16
N VAL A 44 -2.99 16.50 0.03
CA VAL A 44 -2.17 15.29 0.22
C VAL A 44 -2.86 14.06 -0.37
N THR A 45 -4.13 13.87 -0.09
CA THR A 45 -4.91 12.74 -0.64
C THR A 45 -5.12 12.86 -2.14
N ASP A 46 -5.28 14.07 -2.66
CA ASP A 46 -5.39 14.32 -4.10
C ASP A 46 -4.09 13.93 -4.82
N PHE A 47 -2.95 14.23 -4.23
CA PHE A 47 -1.65 13.84 -4.78
C PHE A 47 -1.43 12.33 -4.72
N VAL A 48 -1.79 11.68 -3.62
CA VAL A 48 -1.77 10.22 -3.50
C VAL A 48 -2.66 9.58 -4.57
N ALA A 49 -3.87 10.09 -4.76
CA ALA A 49 -4.79 9.62 -5.78
C ALA A 49 -4.22 9.78 -7.20
N TYR A 50 -3.56 10.89 -7.46
CA TYR A 50 -2.85 11.13 -8.72
C TYR A 50 -1.77 10.07 -8.96
N LEU A 51 -0.95 9.78 -7.95
CA LEU A 51 0.10 8.75 -8.06
C LEU A 51 -0.48 7.34 -8.22
N MET A 52 -1.60 7.05 -7.59
CA MET A 52 -2.28 5.75 -7.69
C MET A 52 -3.16 5.63 -8.94
N GLU A 53 -3.35 6.71 -9.68
CA GLU A 53 -4.24 6.76 -10.86
C GLU A 53 -5.69 6.38 -10.53
N VAL A 54 -6.17 6.82 -9.38
CA VAL A 54 -7.53 6.60 -8.90
C VAL A 54 -8.21 7.92 -8.56
N ASP A 55 -9.52 7.85 -8.35
CA ASP A 55 -10.32 9.01 -7.98
C ASP A 55 -9.98 9.47 -6.54
N PRO A 56 -9.73 10.77 -6.29
CA PRO A 56 -9.47 11.31 -4.95
C PRO A 56 -10.56 10.99 -3.92
N GLU A 57 -11.82 11.00 -4.32
CA GLU A 57 -12.93 10.66 -3.43
C GLU A 57 -12.85 9.22 -2.93
N GLN A 58 -12.42 8.30 -3.80
CA GLN A 58 -12.22 6.90 -3.44
C GLN A 58 -11.10 6.72 -2.42
N VAL A 59 -10.00 7.46 -2.58
CA VAL A 59 -8.89 7.43 -1.62
C VAL A 59 -9.35 7.93 -0.25
N GLN A 60 -10.05 9.06 -0.21
CA GLN A 60 -10.60 9.60 1.04
C GLN A 60 -11.58 8.62 1.70
N LYS A 61 -12.46 8.01 0.91
CA LYS A 61 -13.42 7.03 1.41
C LYS A 61 -12.75 5.80 2.01
N VAL A 62 -11.77 5.23 1.32
CA VAL A 62 -11.01 4.06 1.80
C VAL A 62 -10.26 4.35 3.09
N LEU A 63 -9.74 5.57 3.24
CA LEU A 63 -8.99 5.95 4.43
C LEU A 63 -9.88 6.31 5.63
N THR A 64 -11.10 6.76 5.40
CA THR A 64 -12.00 7.26 6.45
C THR A 64 -13.15 6.33 6.80
N SER A 65 -13.33 5.25 6.05
CA SER A 65 -14.40 4.29 6.28
C SER A 65 -13.92 2.85 6.11
N ARG A 66 -14.68 1.93 6.68
CA ARG A 66 -14.46 0.49 6.55
C ARG A 66 -15.70 -0.17 5.99
N ILE A 67 -15.51 -1.07 5.03
CA ILE A 67 -16.62 -1.88 4.50
C ILE A 67 -16.88 -3.03 5.46
N MET A 68 -18.13 -3.14 5.94
CA MET A 68 -18.59 -4.29 6.70
C MET A 68 -19.61 -5.07 5.89
N GLU A 69 -19.41 -6.36 5.83
CA GLU A 69 -20.32 -7.31 5.21
C GLU A 69 -20.97 -8.15 6.34
N THR A 70 -22.28 -8.09 6.42
CA THR A 70 -23.02 -8.94 7.36
C THR A 70 -23.38 -10.26 6.68
N THR A 71 -22.91 -11.36 7.24
CA THR A 71 -23.34 -12.71 6.85
C THR A 71 -24.46 -13.17 7.79
N ARG A 72 -25.65 -13.39 7.26
CA ARG A 72 -26.76 -13.95 8.01
C ARG A 72 -27.12 -15.31 7.41
N GLY A 73 -26.88 -16.39 8.17
CA GLY A 73 -27.26 -17.74 7.76
C GLY A 73 -26.57 -18.28 6.51
N GLY A 74 -25.30 -17.95 6.29
CA GLY A 74 -24.49 -18.44 5.15
C GLY A 74 -24.78 -17.72 3.81
N ARG A 75 -25.65 -16.70 3.80
CA ARG A 75 -25.89 -15.83 2.64
C ARG A 75 -25.20 -14.48 2.83
N ARG A 76 -24.70 -13.93 1.73
CA ARG A 76 -24.22 -12.55 1.70
C ARG A 76 -25.31 -11.60 2.18
N GLY A 77 -25.06 -10.93 3.30
CA GLY A 77 -25.94 -9.88 3.81
C GLY A 77 -25.63 -8.52 3.19
N SER A 78 -26.17 -7.48 3.79
CA SER A 78 -25.97 -6.10 3.35
C SER A 78 -24.51 -5.68 3.50
N VAL A 79 -23.96 -5.03 2.49
CA VAL A 79 -22.66 -4.35 2.53
C VAL A 79 -22.89 -2.88 2.87
N TYR A 80 -22.23 -2.37 3.91
CA TYR A 80 -22.34 -0.96 4.28
C TYR A 80 -20.99 -0.40 4.74
N ASP A 81 -20.83 0.91 4.55
CA ASP A 81 -19.65 1.63 4.98
C ASP A 81 -19.81 2.08 6.43
N VAL A 82 -18.83 1.73 7.28
CA VAL A 82 -18.76 2.18 8.66
C VAL A 82 -17.73 3.29 8.78
N PRO A 83 -18.12 4.50 9.20
CA PRO A 83 -17.16 5.58 9.43
C PRO A 83 -16.15 5.20 10.52
N LEU A 84 -14.89 5.57 10.34
CA LEU A 84 -13.82 5.37 11.31
C LEU A 84 -13.61 6.64 12.12
N ASN A 85 -13.17 6.50 13.38
CA ASN A 85 -12.65 7.63 14.14
C ASN A 85 -11.21 7.97 13.70
N PRO A 86 -10.64 9.13 14.07
CA PRO A 86 -9.30 9.53 13.64
C PRO A 86 -8.21 8.52 14.00
N ALA A 87 -8.27 7.88 15.17
CA ALA A 87 -7.30 6.87 15.59
C ALA A 87 -7.37 5.61 14.71
N GLN A 88 -8.57 5.14 14.40
CA GLN A 88 -8.80 4.00 13.50
C GLN A 88 -8.37 4.32 12.08
N ALA A 89 -8.66 5.53 11.58
CA ALA A 89 -8.24 5.98 10.26
C ALA A 89 -6.72 6.06 10.13
N THR A 90 -6.03 6.54 11.15
CA THR A 90 -4.56 6.57 11.21
C THR A 90 -3.97 5.16 11.18
N SER A 91 -4.52 4.24 11.97
CA SER A 91 -4.08 2.83 11.97
C SER A 91 -4.32 2.17 10.61
N GLY A 92 -5.44 2.43 9.97
CA GLY A 92 -5.76 1.93 8.62
C GLY A 92 -4.83 2.48 7.55
N ARG A 93 -4.50 3.76 7.62
CA ARG A 93 -3.51 4.41 6.76
C ARG A 93 -2.14 3.72 6.89
N ASP A 94 -1.67 3.51 8.09
CA ASP A 94 -0.38 2.87 8.36
C ASP A 94 -0.38 1.41 7.89
N ALA A 95 -1.47 0.69 8.08
CA ALA A 95 -1.64 -0.67 7.58
C ALA A 95 -1.61 -0.74 6.04
N LEU A 96 -2.23 0.22 5.36
CA LEU A 96 -2.20 0.33 3.90
C LEU A 96 -0.78 0.60 3.39
N ALA A 97 -0.08 1.56 3.99
CA ALA A 97 1.30 1.87 3.62
C ALA A 97 2.22 0.66 3.82
N LYS A 98 2.05 -0.07 4.92
CA LYS A 98 2.79 -1.30 5.21
C LYS A 98 2.48 -2.40 4.20
N ALA A 99 1.23 -2.58 3.81
CA ALA A 99 0.82 -3.58 2.81
C ALA A 99 1.44 -3.27 1.44
N ILE A 100 1.43 -2.02 1.01
CA ILE A 100 2.05 -1.59 -0.24
C ILE A 100 3.57 -1.85 -0.20
N TYR A 101 4.21 -1.50 0.90
CA TYR A 101 5.65 -1.72 1.09
C TYR A 101 6.01 -3.21 1.03
N ASN A 102 5.27 -4.06 1.73
CA ASN A 102 5.52 -5.49 1.74
C ASN A 102 5.35 -6.12 0.35
N ASN A 103 4.31 -5.75 -0.38
CA ASN A 103 4.07 -6.25 -1.72
C ASN A 103 5.17 -5.78 -2.69
N LEU A 104 5.60 -4.53 -2.58
CA LEU A 104 6.70 -4.00 -3.37
C LEU A 104 8.02 -4.73 -3.08
N PHE A 105 8.31 -4.97 -1.81
CA PHE A 105 9.50 -5.68 -1.36
C PHE A 105 9.53 -7.12 -1.89
N GLU A 106 8.42 -7.85 -1.76
CA GLU A 106 8.30 -9.23 -2.28
C GLU A 106 8.49 -9.27 -3.80
N TRP A 107 7.93 -8.32 -4.52
CA TRP A 107 8.12 -8.22 -5.97
C TRP A 107 9.58 -7.96 -6.34
N ILE A 108 10.27 -7.05 -5.63
CA ILE A 108 11.69 -6.76 -5.85
C ILE A 108 12.54 -8.00 -5.58
N VAL A 109 12.30 -8.70 -4.48
CA VAL A 109 13.00 -9.95 -4.14
C VAL A 109 12.80 -11.01 -5.23
N SER A 110 11.59 -11.15 -5.72
CA SER A 110 11.28 -12.06 -6.84
C SER A 110 12.07 -11.70 -8.10
N ARG A 111 12.17 -10.41 -8.44
CA ARG A 111 12.95 -9.94 -9.60
C ARG A 111 14.45 -10.17 -9.43
N VAL A 112 14.98 -9.94 -8.24
CA VAL A 112 16.38 -10.23 -7.91
C VAL A 112 16.67 -11.72 -8.07
N ASN A 113 15.80 -12.58 -7.55
CA ASN A 113 15.97 -14.03 -7.67
C ASN A 113 15.95 -14.52 -9.13
N VAL A 114 15.06 -13.97 -9.95
CA VAL A 114 15.01 -14.27 -11.39
C VAL A 114 16.31 -13.82 -12.08
N SER A 115 16.80 -12.63 -11.78
CA SER A 115 18.06 -12.11 -12.32
C SER A 115 19.25 -13.00 -11.95
N MET A 116 19.32 -13.46 -10.70
CA MET A 116 20.40 -14.34 -10.24
C MET A 116 20.34 -15.72 -10.92
N LYS A 117 19.13 -16.27 -11.12
CA LYS A 117 18.95 -17.53 -11.86
C LYS A 117 19.41 -17.43 -13.30
N MET A 118 19.14 -16.33 -13.98
CA MET A 118 19.55 -16.11 -15.36
C MET A 118 21.07 -15.96 -15.53
N ARG A 119 21.77 -15.49 -14.49
CA ARG A 119 23.23 -15.35 -14.48
C ARG A 119 23.96 -16.63 -14.11
N SER A 120 23.29 -17.56 -13.46
CA SER A 120 23.91 -18.76 -12.86
C SER A 120 23.81 -20.02 -13.72
N THR A 121 23.76 -19.89 -15.05
CA THR A 121 23.70 -21.05 -15.95
C THR A 121 24.91 -22.00 -15.83
N HIS A 122 25.98 -21.64 -15.13
CA HIS A 122 27.20 -22.43 -14.96
C HIS A 122 27.78 -22.46 -13.53
N SER A 123 27.11 -21.96 -12.51
CA SER A 123 27.64 -21.97 -11.14
C SER A 123 26.61 -22.49 -10.14
N GLN A 124 27.11 -23.05 -9.03
CA GLN A 124 26.29 -23.49 -7.92
C GLN A 124 25.46 -22.33 -7.39
N VAL A 125 24.13 -22.51 -7.36
CA VAL A 125 23.20 -21.51 -6.84
C VAL A 125 23.31 -21.49 -5.32
N ILE A 126 23.93 -20.46 -4.76
CA ILE A 126 23.82 -20.13 -3.35
C ILE A 126 22.57 -19.26 -3.18
N GLY A 127 21.47 -19.89 -2.79
CA GLY A 127 20.24 -19.17 -2.44
C GLY A 127 20.42 -18.43 -1.11
N ILE A 128 20.62 -17.11 -1.16
CA ILE A 128 20.55 -16.28 0.04
C ILE A 128 19.09 -15.89 0.23
N LEU A 129 18.41 -16.55 1.14
CA LEU A 129 17.09 -16.15 1.60
C LEU A 129 17.27 -15.07 2.66
N VAL A 130 17.29 -13.80 2.25
CA VAL A 130 17.26 -12.69 3.20
C VAL A 130 15.81 -12.46 3.62
N ARG A 131 15.43 -13.05 4.74
CA ARG A 131 14.16 -12.78 5.39
C ARG A 131 14.33 -11.59 6.33
N VAL A 132 14.21 -10.39 5.81
CA VAL A 132 14.21 -9.20 6.64
C VAL A 132 12.81 -9.04 7.24
N LYS A 133 12.67 -9.38 8.52
CA LYS A 133 11.50 -9.00 9.32
C LYS A 133 11.66 -7.52 9.67
N ILE A 134 11.06 -6.65 8.88
CA ILE A 134 10.94 -5.25 9.28
C ILE A 134 9.77 -5.17 10.27
N ARG A 135 10.09 -4.91 11.54
CA ARG A 135 9.11 -4.53 12.55
C ARG A 135 8.96 -3.01 12.51
N PHE A 136 7.79 -2.57 12.16
CA PHE A 136 7.38 -1.20 12.42
C PHE A 136 6.80 -1.08 13.82
#